data_cd7151caf68315eedb81900ddbcf770b
#
_entry.id   cd7151caf68315eedb81900ddbcf770b
#
_cell.length_a   1.000
_cell.length_b   1.000
_cell.length_c   1.000
_cell.angle_alpha   90.00
_cell.angle_beta   90.00
_cell.angle_gamma   90.00
#
_symmetry.space_group_name_H-M   'P 1'
#
loop_
_entity.id
_entity.type
_entity.pdbx_description
1 polymer ?
#
loop_
_entity_poly.entity_id
_entity_poly.type
_entity_poly.pdbx_seq_one_letter_code
_entity_poly.pdbx_strand_id
1 'polypeptide(L)'
;MRSRLTPQRITVHSRSVLLEAAAQVIRFSLAAWVGGTLVVVLAAPLLFGEIGSRDLAGRIFGELLRRFEAVKHVLSLAIVLATFAELETTRSLEGRRFVAGAAAFVAIATNVYLAMVVRPRLAYFRMKVGSFDETPPENPWRVRFNRLHRRSTVILMIGWISAAVALAARPN
;
A
#
# COMPACT_ATOMS: atom_id res chain seq x y z
N MET A 1 -52.08 -4.24 -15.93
CA MET A 1 -51.55 -5.27 -15.00
C MET A 1 -50.24 -4.74 -14.42
N ARG A 2 -50.24 -4.10 -13.23
CA ARG A 2 -49.03 -3.59 -12.58
C ARG A 2 -48.46 -4.71 -11.68
N SER A 3 -47.38 -5.33 -12.11
CA SER A 3 -46.63 -6.30 -11.31
C SER A 3 -46.05 -5.59 -10.08
N ARG A 4 -46.65 -5.79 -8.91
CA ARG A 4 -46.07 -5.34 -7.62
C ARG A 4 -44.77 -6.11 -7.38
N LEU A 5 -43.65 -5.41 -7.55
CA LEU A 5 -42.35 -5.94 -7.11
C LEU A 5 -42.45 -6.13 -5.60
N THR A 6 -42.32 -7.38 -5.16
CA THR A 6 -42.35 -7.73 -3.73
C THR A 6 -41.16 -7.10 -3.03
N PRO A 7 -41.29 -6.59 -1.79
CA PRO A 7 -40.20 -5.97 -1.01
C PRO A 7 -38.93 -6.84 -0.94
N GLN A 8 -39.10 -8.15 -0.95
CA GLN A 8 -38.02 -9.14 -0.87
C GLN A 8 -37.08 -9.14 -2.11
N ARG A 9 -37.63 -8.85 -3.32
CA ARG A 9 -36.80 -8.75 -4.54
C ARG A 9 -35.94 -7.49 -4.56
N ILE A 10 -36.41 -6.40 -3.98
CA ILE A 10 -35.67 -5.13 -3.92
C ILE A 10 -34.48 -5.27 -2.99
N THR A 11 -34.62 -5.92 -1.82
CA THR A 11 -33.53 -6.11 -0.85
C THR A 11 -32.45 -7.05 -1.35
N VAL A 12 -32.78 -8.11 -2.07
CA VAL A 12 -31.83 -9.04 -2.66
C VAL A 12 -30.99 -8.36 -3.76
N HIS A 13 -31.64 -7.60 -4.63
CA HIS A 13 -30.96 -6.88 -5.71
C HIS A 13 -30.01 -5.80 -5.17
N SER A 14 -30.42 -5.04 -4.16
CA SER A 14 -29.57 -4.02 -3.53
C SER A 14 -28.34 -4.63 -2.86
N ARG A 15 -28.46 -5.79 -2.22
CA ARG A 15 -27.33 -6.51 -1.61
C ARG A 15 -26.30 -7.00 -2.63
N SER A 16 -26.75 -7.53 -3.78
CA SER A 16 -25.84 -7.98 -4.83
C SER A 16 -25.06 -6.84 -5.44
N VAL A 17 -25.70 -5.69 -5.69
CA VAL A 17 -25.05 -4.48 -6.20
C VAL A 17 -23.98 -3.95 -5.22
N LEU A 18 -24.28 -3.94 -3.93
CA LEU A 18 -23.31 -3.50 -2.91
C LEU A 18 -22.09 -4.42 -2.84
N LEU A 19 -22.29 -5.74 -2.92
CA LEU A 19 -21.20 -6.71 -2.93
C LEU A 19 -20.29 -6.52 -4.15
N GLU A 20 -20.88 -6.34 -5.32
CA GLU A 20 -20.14 -6.14 -6.54
C GLU A 20 -19.35 -4.82 -6.49
N ALA A 21 -19.98 -3.74 -6.05
CA ALA A 21 -19.31 -2.46 -5.87
C ALA A 21 -18.15 -2.55 -4.88
N ALA A 22 -18.34 -3.20 -3.73
CA ALA A 22 -17.28 -3.41 -2.74
C ALA A 22 -16.11 -4.23 -3.34
N ALA A 23 -16.41 -5.31 -4.06
CA ALA A 23 -15.39 -6.13 -4.72
C ALA A 23 -14.58 -5.32 -5.74
N GLN A 24 -15.23 -4.47 -6.54
CA GLN A 24 -14.56 -3.60 -7.52
C GLN A 24 -13.68 -2.55 -6.85
N VAL A 25 -14.16 -1.91 -5.77
CA VAL A 25 -13.36 -0.96 -4.99
C VAL A 25 -12.09 -1.61 -4.47
N ILE A 26 -12.17 -2.82 -3.91
CA ILE A 26 -10.99 -3.52 -3.40
C ILE A 26 -10.03 -3.89 -4.54
N ARG A 27 -10.53 -4.43 -5.65
CA ARG A 27 -9.70 -4.79 -6.81
C ARG A 27 -8.96 -3.58 -7.36
N PHE A 28 -9.68 -2.48 -7.60
CA PHE A 28 -9.08 -1.24 -8.08
C PHE A 28 -8.03 -0.70 -7.12
N SER A 29 -8.33 -0.68 -5.83
CA SER A 29 -7.41 -0.20 -4.80
C SER A 29 -6.13 -1.04 -4.71
N LEU A 30 -6.25 -2.37 -4.76
CA LEU A 30 -5.10 -3.27 -4.77
C LEU A 30 -4.28 -3.15 -6.06
N ALA A 31 -4.92 -3.05 -7.23
CA ALA A 31 -4.25 -2.87 -8.50
C ALA A 31 -3.48 -1.54 -8.55
N ALA A 32 -4.09 -0.44 -8.11
CA ALA A 32 -3.44 0.86 -8.00
C ALA A 32 -2.26 0.83 -7.01
N TRP A 33 -2.40 0.12 -5.90
CA TRP A 33 -1.30 -0.07 -4.93
C TRP A 33 -0.14 -0.83 -5.56
N VAL A 34 -0.39 -1.98 -6.16
CA VAL A 34 0.64 -2.84 -6.77
C VAL A 34 1.34 -2.13 -7.92
N GLY A 35 0.58 -1.58 -8.86
CA GLY A 35 1.11 -0.85 -10.01
C GLY A 35 1.85 0.43 -9.62
N GLY A 36 1.28 1.23 -8.72
CA GLY A 36 1.92 2.45 -8.24
C GLY A 36 3.22 2.19 -7.47
N THR A 37 3.27 1.13 -6.65
CA THR A 37 4.52 0.73 -5.97
C THR A 37 5.59 0.34 -6.98
N LEU A 38 5.22 -0.41 -8.03
CA LEU A 38 6.15 -0.80 -9.09
C LEU A 38 6.74 0.43 -9.79
N VAL A 39 5.89 1.40 -10.17
CA VAL A 39 6.33 2.65 -10.80
C VAL A 39 7.31 3.41 -9.90
N VAL A 40 6.99 3.55 -8.61
CA VAL A 40 7.87 4.25 -7.65
C VAL A 40 9.21 3.51 -7.48
N VAL A 41 9.21 2.18 -7.44
CA VAL A 41 10.44 1.37 -7.33
C VAL A 41 11.30 1.52 -8.58
N LEU A 42 10.70 1.51 -9.77
CA LEU A 42 11.41 1.70 -11.03
C LEU A 42 11.94 3.14 -11.21
N ALA A 43 11.28 4.14 -10.64
CA ALA A 43 11.75 5.51 -10.67
C ALA A 43 13.04 5.74 -9.85
N ALA A 44 13.30 4.92 -8.81
CA ALA A 44 14.48 5.09 -7.96
C ALA A 44 15.81 5.00 -8.75
N PRO A 45 16.14 3.91 -9.48
CA PRO A 45 17.39 3.82 -10.22
C PRO A 45 17.53 4.91 -11.28
N LEU A 46 16.44 5.35 -11.93
CA LEU A 46 16.46 6.43 -12.89
C LEU A 46 16.86 7.75 -12.21
N LEU A 47 16.23 8.12 -11.11
CA LEU A 47 16.54 9.35 -10.39
C LEU A 47 17.96 9.36 -9.85
N PHE A 48 18.42 8.26 -9.25
CA PHE A 48 19.77 8.18 -8.68
C PHE A 48 20.85 7.96 -9.73
N GLY A 49 20.50 7.52 -10.95
CA GLY A 49 21.42 7.42 -12.09
C GLY A 49 21.62 8.74 -12.83
N GLU A 50 20.55 9.53 -13.01
CA GLU A 50 20.59 10.76 -13.80
C GLU A 50 20.98 12.00 -12.97
N ILE A 51 20.70 11.99 -11.66
CA ILE A 51 21.00 13.14 -10.79
C ILE A 51 22.34 12.92 -10.11
N GLY A 52 23.33 13.78 -10.44
CA GLY A 52 24.69 13.69 -9.91
C GLY A 52 24.82 13.87 -8.38
N SER A 53 23.84 14.52 -7.72
CA SER A 53 23.80 14.67 -6.26
C SER A 53 22.86 13.65 -5.63
N ARG A 54 23.38 12.83 -4.70
CA ARG A 54 22.60 11.87 -3.90
C ARG A 54 21.60 12.57 -2.99
N ASP A 55 21.95 13.74 -2.49
CA ASP A 55 21.07 14.54 -1.64
C ASP A 55 19.88 15.08 -2.42
N LEU A 56 20.08 15.55 -3.64
CA LEU A 56 19.01 16.04 -4.51
C LEU A 56 18.11 14.87 -4.96
N ALA A 57 18.69 13.79 -5.47
CA ALA A 57 17.95 12.59 -5.87
C ALA A 57 17.12 12.04 -4.70
N GLY A 58 17.73 11.95 -3.51
CA GLY A 58 17.06 11.47 -2.30
C GLY A 58 15.94 12.39 -1.80
N ARG A 59 16.01 13.71 -2.03
CA ARG A 59 14.91 14.66 -1.72
C ARG A 59 13.75 14.46 -2.68
N ILE A 60 14.02 14.42 -3.98
CA ILE A 60 12.99 14.24 -5.01
C ILE A 60 12.29 12.89 -4.83
N PHE A 61 13.07 11.82 -4.68
CA PHE A 61 12.51 10.48 -4.47
C PHE A 61 11.73 10.39 -3.15
N GLY A 62 12.23 10.99 -2.08
CA GLY A 62 11.55 11.05 -0.79
C GLY A 62 10.20 11.77 -0.87
N GLU A 63 10.10 12.85 -1.64
CA GLU A 63 8.84 13.56 -1.87
C GLU A 63 7.85 12.74 -2.71
N LEU A 64 8.33 12.10 -3.79
CA LEU A 64 7.52 11.18 -4.59
C LEU A 64 6.93 10.05 -3.72
N LEU A 65 7.81 9.44 -2.91
CA LEU A 65 7.40 8.35 -2.01
C LEU A 65 6.37 8.83 -0.97
N ARG A 66 6.56 10.01 -0.40
CA ARG A 66 5.63 10.62 0.57
C ARG A 66 4.25 10.85 -0.03
N ARG A 67 4.17 11.39 -1.26
CA ARG A 67 2.90 11.59 -1.98
C ARG A 67 2.22 10.25 -2.29
N PHE A 68 2.98 9.30 -2.78
CA PHE A 68 2.43 7.98 -3.07
C PHE A 68 1.92 7.25 -1.82
N GLU A 69 2.57 7.44 -0.68
CA GLU A 69 2.06 6.86 0.57
C GLU A 69 0.77 7.50 1.07
N ALA A 70 0.57 8.80 0.86
CA ALA A 70 -0.73 9.41 1.11
C ALA A 70 -1.83 8.72 0.27
N VAL A 71 -1.56 8.45 -1.01
CA VAL A 71 -2.45 7.66 -1.86
C VAL A 71 -2.69 6.26 -1.28
N LYS A 72 -1.63 5.55 -0.86
CA LYS A 72 -1.79 4.22 -0.24
C LYS A 72 -2.63 4.23 1.03
N HIS A 73 -2.58 5.28 1.84
CA HIS A 73 -3.46 5.40 3.02
C HIS A 73 -4.94 5.53 2.61
N VAL A 74 -5.24 6.30 1.57
CA VAL A 74 -6.61 6.38 1.02
C VAL A 74 -7.07 5.03 0.47
N LEU A 75 -6.21 4.35 -0.31
CA LEU A 75 -6.50 3.01 -0.82
C LEU A 75 -6.71 1.99 0.32
N SER A 76 -5.89 2.07 1.37
CA SER A 76 -6.04 1.22 2.57
C SER A 76 -7.39 1.42 3.23
N LEU A 77 -7.82 2.67 3.41
CA LEU A 77 -9.13 2.98 3.97
C LEU A 77 -10.26 2.44 3.09
N ALA A 78 -10.16 2.63 1.77
CA ALA A 78 -11.15 2.11 0.82
C ALA A 78 -11.25 0.56 0.89
N ILE A 79 -10.10 -0.15 0.98
CA ILE A 79 -10.06 -1.61 1.14
C ILE A 79 -10.74 -2.02 2.44
N VAL A 80 -10.43 -1.35 3.56
CA VAL A 80 -11.04 -1.66 4.86
C VAL A 80 -12.55 -1.48 4.83
N LEU A 81 -13.03 -0.32 4.38
CA LEU A 81 -14.47 -0.02 4.33
C LEU A 81 -15.21 -1.01 3.40
N ALA A 82 -14.66 -1.28 2.23
CA ALA A 82 -15.27 -2.24 1.30
C ALA A 82 -15.25 -3.68 1.85
N THR A 83 -14.21 -4.08 2.58
CA THR A 83 -14.16 -5.40 3.24
C THR A 83 -15.22 -5.50 4.34
N PHE A 84 -15.45 -4.45 5.12
CA PHE A 84 -16.54 -4.43 6.10
C PHE A 84 -17.91 -4.57 5.43
N ALA A 85 -18.15 -3.86 4.32
CA ALA A 85 -19.39 -3.98 3.57
C ALA A 85 -19.62 -5.40 3.01
N GLU A 86 -18.54 -6.08 2.55
CA GLU A 86 -18.62 -7.50 2.16
C GLU A 86 -18.97 -8.40 3.34
N LEU A 87 -18.33 -8.22 4.51
CA LEU A 87 -18.56 -9.02 5.70
C LEU A 87 -19.99 -8.93 6.21
N GLU A 88 -20.53 -7.72 6.31
CA GLU A 88 -21.94 -7.48 6.71
C GLU A 88 -22.93 -8.19 5.78
N THR A 89 -22.58 -8.31 4.50
CA THR A 89 -23.47 -8.89 3.49
C THR A 89 -23.35 -10.40 3.40
N THR A 90 -22.13 -10.97 3.49
CA THR A 90 -21.85 -12.40 3.33
C THR A 90 -21.80 -13.17 4.64
N ARG A 91 -21.55 -12.48 5.76
CA ARG A 91 -21.34 -13.02 7.11
C ARG A 91 -20.25 -14.11 7.22
N SER A 92 -19.46 -14.32 6.17
CA SER A 92 -18.34 -15.27 6.20
C SER A 92 -17.22 -14.85 5.27
N LEU A 93 -15.97 -15.15 5.69
CA LEU A 93 -14.79 -15.08 4.85
C LEU A 93 -14.21 -16.49 4.79
N GLU A 94 -14.48 -17.21 3.72
CA GLU A 94 -14.00 -18.58 3.53
C GLU A 94 -13.13 -18.70 2.27
N GLY A 95 -12.25 -19.69 2.29
CA GLY A 95 -11.41 -20.04 1.15
C GLY A 95 -10.60 -18.88 0.62
N ARG A 96 -10.72 -18.57 -0.68
CA ARG A 96 -9.94 -17.52 -1.36
C ARG A 96 -10.19 -16.11 -0.79
N ARG A 97 -11.39 -15.82 -0.31
CA ARG A 97 -11.71 -14.52 0.31
C ARG A 97 -10.95 -14.31 1.61
N PHE A 98 -10.80 -15.37 2.42
CA PHE A 98 -9.99 -15.32 3.63
C PHE A 98 -8.52 -15.03 3.30
N VAL A 99 -7.95 -15.74 2.31
CA VAL A 99 -6.57 -15.51 1.85
C VAL A 99 -6.38 -14.07 1.36
N ALA A 100 -7.31 -13.57 0.54
CA ALA A 100 -7.27 -12.20 0.05
C ALA A 100 -7.34 -11.16 1.18
N GLY A 101 -8.23 -11.37 2.16
CA GLY A 101 -8.37 -10.50 3.34
C GLY A 101 -7.13 -10.51 4.23
N ALA A 102 -6.58 -11.68 4.54
CA ALA A 102 -5.37 -11.81 5.33
C ALA A 102 -4.16 -11.16 4.64
N ALA A 103 -4.00 -11.38 3.34
CA ALA A 103 -2.93 -10.75 2.57
C ALA A 103 -3.09 -9.22 2.48
N ALA A 104 -4.32 -8.71 2.28
CA ALA A 104 -4.60 -7.27 2.33
C ALA A 104 -4.29 -6.68 3.71
N PHE A 105 -4.63 -7.38 4.79
CA PHE A 105 -4.28 -6.96 6.16
C PHE A 105 -2.76 -6.84 6.35
N VAL A 106 -1.97 -7.82 5.89
CA VAL A 106 -0.50 -7.76 5.96
C VAL A 106 0.03 -6.57 5.16
N ALA A 107 -0.50 -6.31 3.95
CA ALA A 107 -0.12 -5.17 3.13
C ALA A 107 -0.40 -3.83 3.86
N ILE A 108 -1.56 -3.68 4.47
CA ILE A 108 -1.94 -2.49 5.24
C ILE A 108 -1.07 -2.34 6.49
N ALA A 109 -0.89 -3.41 7.26
CA ALA A 109 -0.09 -3.39 8.49
C ALA A 109 1.37 -3.00 8.22
N THR A 110 1.98 -3.55 7.17
CA THR A 110 3.36 -3.18 6.76
C THR A 110 3.43 -1.72 6.32
N ASN A 111 2.43 -1.20 5.60
CA ASN A 111 2.37 0.20 5.19
C ASN A 111 2.28 1.15 6.40
N VAL A 112 1.39 0.85 7.34
CA VAL A 112 1.24 1.62 8.59
C VAL A 112 2.53 1.59 9.42
N TYR A 113 3.15 0.42 9.55
CA TYR A 113 4.42 0.27 10.26
C TYR A 113 5.54 1.10 9.62
N LEU A 114 5.68 1.06 8.29
CA LEU A 114 6.64 1.89 7.57
C LEU A 114 6.39 3.38 7.81
N ALA A 115 5.14 3.82 7.74
CA ALA A 115 4.79 5.23 7.91
C ALA A 115 5.03 5.73 9.35
N MET A 116 4.59 4.97 10.35
CA MET A 116 4.57 5.41 11.75
C MET A 116 5.88 5.15 12.50
N VAL A 117 6.60 4.09 12.14
CA VAL A 117 7.79 3.66 12.90
C VAL A 117 9.08 3.88 12.13
N VAL A 118 9.13 3.45 10.89
CA VAL A 118 10.39 3.43 10.14
C VAL A 118 10.76 4.79 9.57
N ARG A 119 9.81 5.51 8.99
CA ARG A 119 10.05 6.83 8.39
C ARG A 119 10.54 7.89 9.35
N PRO A 120 9.93 8.08 10.54
CA PRO A 120 10.44 9.08 11.46
C PRO A 120 11.89 8.80 11.85
N ARG A 121 12.26 7.53 12.00
CA ARG A 121 13.63 7.11 12.30
C ARG A 121 14.59 7.35 11.13
N LEU A 122 14.15 7.07 9.89
CA LEU A 122 14.94 7.39 8.68
C LEU A 122 15.15 8.90 8.54
N ALA A 123 14.11 9.69 8.75
CA ALA A 123 14.20 11.16 8.73
C ALA A 123 15.17 11.67 9.80
N TYR A 124 15.10 11.13 11.01
CA TYR A 124 16.03 11.47 12.09
C TYR A 124 17.48 11.14 11.73
N PHE A 125 17.76 9.94 11.20
CA PHE A 125 19.12 9.57 10.80
C PHE A 125 19.60 10.42 9.62
N ARG A 126 18.74 10.71 8.65
CA ARG A 126 19.07 11.60 7.55
C ARG A 126 19.49 13.00 8.02
N MET A 127 18.75 13.56 8.97
CA MET A 127 19.10 14.85 9.58
C MET A 127 20.46 14.81 10.29
N LYS A 128 20.81 13.69 10.95
CA LYS A 128 22.12 13.50 11.61
C LYS A 128 23.28 13.28 10.62
N VAL A 129 23.00 12.73 9.45
CA VAL A 129 24.00 12.60 8.36
C VAL A 129 24.31 13.95 7.75
N GLY A 130 23.31 14.82 7.58
CA GLY A 130 23.41 16.10 6.89
C GLY A 130 23.47 15.91 5.38
N SER A 131 24.67 15.80 4.80
CA SER A 131 24.89 15.58 3.37
C SER A 131 25.39 14.16 3.10
N PHE A 132 24.72 13.43 2.20
CA PHE A 132 25.19 12.13 1.71
C PHE A 132 26.28 12.26 0.64
N ASP A 133 26.40 13.43 0.03
CA ASP A 133 27.44 13.71 -0.96
C ASP A 133 28.80 13.95 -0.27
N GLU A 134 28.80 14.62 0.90
CA GLU A 134 30.00 15.01 1.63
C GLU A 134 30.38 14.03 2.75
N THR A 135 29.40 13.37 3.35
CA THR A 135 29.64 12.51 4.53
C THR A 135 30.27 11.17 4.11
N PRO A 136 31.39 10.73 4.70
CA PRO A 136 32.01 9.45 4.40
C PRO A 136 31.08 8.26 4.68
N PRO A 137 31.19 7.16 3.90
CA PRO A 137 30.35 5.95 4.08
C PRO A 137 30.46 5.33 5.48
N GLU A 138 31.56 5.49 6.16
CA GLU A 138 31.89 4.93 7.48
C GLU A 138 31.24 5.71 8.63
N ASN A 139 30.68 6.89 8.36
CA ASN A 139 30.00 7.69 9.38
C ASN A 139 28.93 6.87 10.08
N PRO A 140 28.92 6.81 11.43
CA PRO A 140 28.01 5.95 12.20
C PRO A 140 26.52 6.21 11.91
N TRP A 141 26.14 7.47 11.63
CA TRP A 141 24.77 7.83 11.30
C TRP A 141 24.38 7.38 9.89
N ARG A 142 25.31 7.49 8.93
CA ARG A 142 25.12 6.99 7.58
C ARG A 142 24.99 5.46 7.55
N VAL A 143 25.80 4.75 8.32
CA VAL A 143 25.70 3.28 8.50
C VAL A 143 24.34 2.89 9.08
N ARG A 144 23.89 3.61 10.13
CA ARG A 144 22.56 3.35 10.75
C ARG A 144 21.41 3.63 9.77
N PHE A 145 21.48 4.74 9.03
CA PHE A 145 20.52 5.07 7.99
C PHE A 145 20.45 3.95 6.94
N ASN A 146 21.59 3.54 6.38
CA ASN A 146 21.64 2.52 5.33
C ASN A 146 21.11 1.16 5.82
N ARG A 147 21.40 0.78 7.06
CA ARG A 147 20.86 -0.44 7.68
C ARG A 147 19.34 -0.40 7.80
N LEU A 148 18.80 0.71 8.31
CA LEU A 148 17.35 0.87 8.46
C LEU A 148 16.66 0.98 7.10
N HIS A 149 17.27 1.69 6.14
CA HIS A 149 16.75 1.80 4.77
C HIS A 149 16.65 0.44 4.09
N ARG A 150 17.68 -0.41 4.19
CA ARG A 150 17.63 -1.79 3.67
C ARG A 150 16.51 -2.61 4.29
N ARG A 151 16.31 -2.51 5.61
CA ARG A 151 15.19 -3.17 6.30
C ARG A 151 13.84 -2.65 5.82
N SER A 152 13.72 -1.33 5.63
CA SER A 152 12.49 -0.73 5.13
C SER A 152 12.13 -1.21 3.72
N THR A 153 13.13 -1.42 2.85
CA THR A 153 12.93 -1.97 1.51
C THR A 153 12.37 -3.40 1.58
N VAL A 154 12.91 -4.26 2.46
CA VAL A 154 12.38 -5.62 2.66
C VAL A 154 10.92 -5.59 3.13
N ILE A 155 10.60 -4.73 4.11
CA ILE A 155 9.22 -4.59 4.60
C ILE A 155 8.29 -4.06 3.51
N LEU A 156 8.75 -3.11 2.70
CA LEU A 156 8.00 -2.61 1.53
C LEU A 156 7.68 -3.73 0.55
N MET A 157 8.68 -4.60 0.26
CA MET A 157 8.50 -5.74 -0.64
C MET A 157 7.52 -6.77 -0.09
N ILE A 158 7.56 -7.05 1.23
CA ILE A 158 6.56 -7.92 1.88
C ILE A 158 5.15 -7.33 1.68
N GLY A 159 4.97 -6.04 1.94
CA GLY A 159 3.69 -5.38 1.75
C GLY A 159 3.21 -5.41 0.30
N TRP A 160 4.12 -5.19 -0.65
CA TRP A 160 3.81 -5.23 -2.08
C TRP A 160 3.40 -6.62 -2.55
N ILE A 161 4.17 -7.66 -2.18
CA ILE A 161 3.84 -9.06 -2.50
C ILE A 161 2.49 -9.44 -1.88
N SER A 162 2.25 -9.04 -0.62
CA SER A 162 0.97 -9.31 0.04
C SER A 162 -0.21 -8.63 -0.68
N ALA A 163 -0.05 -7.39 -1.16
CA ALA A 163 -1.07 -6.73 -1.96
C ALA A 163 -1.33 -7.43 -3.31
N ALA A 164 -0.26 -7.93 -3.97
CA ALA A 164 -0.37 -8.70 -5.20
C ALA A 164 -1.07 -10.05 -4.97
N VAL A 165 -0.76 -10.75 -3.88
CA VAL A 165 -1.44 -11.99 -3.47
C VAL A 165 -2.92 -11.72 -3.17
N ALA A 166 -3.21 -10.62 -2.45
CA ALA A 166 -4.59 -10.23 -2.15
C ALA A 166 -5.39 -9.98 -3.44
N LEU A 167 -4.79 -9.31 -4.42
CA LEU A 167 -5.42 -9.06 -5.72
C LEU A 167 -5.67 -10.35 -6.50
N ALA A 168 -4.67 -11.23 -6.57
CA ALA A 168 -4.75 -12.51 -7.30
C ALA A 168 -5.72 -13.52 -6.65
N ALA A 169 -5.84 -13.49 -5.32
CA ALA A 169 -6.75 -14.38 -4.59
C ALA A 169 -8.22 -13.93 -4.65
N ARG A 170 -8.54 -12.73 -5.15
CA ARG A 170 -9.93 -12.28 -5.29
C ARG A 170 -10.65 -13.09 -6.38
N PRO A 171 -11.81 -13.68 -6.07
CA PRO A 171 -12.66 -14.32 -7.08
C PRO A 171 -13.16 -13.27 -8.10
N ASN A 172 -13.33 -13.69 -9.32
CA ASN A 172 -13.95 -12.88 -10.39
C ASN A 172 -15.42 -12.70 -10.12
#